data_0e5f6a0995243e02c9437f81d73dd075
#
_entry.id   0e5f6a0995243e02c9437f81d73dd075
#
_cell.length_a   1.000
_cell.length_b   1.000
_cell.length_c   1.000
_cell.angle_alpha   90.00
_cell.angle_beta   90.00
_cell.angle_gamma   90.00
#
_symmetry.space_group_name_H-M   'P 1'
#
loop_
_entity.id
_entity.type
_entity.pdbx_description
1 polymer ?
#
loop_
_entity_poly.entity_id
_entity_poly.type
_entity_poly.pdbx_seq_one_letter_code
_entity_poly.pdbx_strand_id
1 'polypeptide(L)'
;QAGYEDTLASLSRRGDEDLARVEPDVRAILDAVRERGDEAVLEYTERFDRRRPQSLVLSRDAWLREARTVDPAVREALEAAGERIRRYHEHQREPGFRYEEDGIELGQRVEPVAAAAVYAPGGKARYPSTVLMTAIPATVAGVERIVLITPNPTPEILAAADVAGVTEVV
;
A
#
# COMPACT_ATOMS: atom_id res chain seq x y z
N GLN A 1 -4.96 -38.66 -16.04
CA GLN A 1 -3.90 -38.32 -15.07
C GLN A 1 -2.77 -37.51 -15.71
N ALA A 2 -2.24 -37.88 -16.91
CA ALA A 2 -1.19 -37.15 -17.60
C ALA A 2 -1.56 -35.66 -17.90
N GLY A 3 -2.79 -35.40 -18.34
CA GLY A 3 -3.24 -34.03 -18.62
C GLY A 3 -3.37 -33.11 -17.39
N TYR A 4 -3.59 -33.68 -16.21
CA TYR A 4 -3.64 -32.92 -14.97
C TYR A 4 -2.25 -32.46 -14.52
N GLU A 5 -1.26 -33.35 -14.58
CA GLU A 5 0.14 -33.02 -14.22
C GLU A 5 0.75 -32.00 -15.19
N ASP A 6 0.47 -32.13 -16.49
CA ASP A 6 0.91 -31.16 -17.49
C ASP A 6 0.25 -29.77 -17.28
N THR A 7 -1.02 -29.74 -16.91
CA THR A 7 -1.73 -28.50 -16.58
C THR A 7 -1.16 -27.85 -15.32
N LEU A 8 -0.89 -28.63 -14.28
CA LEU A 8 -0.30 -28.16 -13.03
C LEU A 8 1.11 -27.60 -13.25
N ALA A 9 1.94 -28.30 -14.02
CA ALA A 9 3.28 -27.85 -14.38
C ALA A 9 3.26 -26.58 -15.25
N SER A 10 2.28 -26.45 -16.14
CA SER A 10 2.04 -25.24 -16.94
C SER A 10 1.64 -24.04 -16.08
N LEU A 11 0.74 -24.24 -15.09
CA LEU A 11 0.31 -23.19 -14.17
C LEU A 11 1.45 -22.75 -13.24
N SER A 12 2.28 -23.66 -12.78
CA SER A 12 3.45 -23.34 -11.94
C SER A 12 4.52 -22.56 -12.68
N ARG A 13 4.71 -22.79 -13.99
CA ARG A 13 5.71 -22.09 -14.81
C ARG A 13 5.26 -20.72 -15.32
N ARG A 14 3.97 -20.43 -15.35
CA ARG A 14 3.45 -19.13 -15.85
C ARG A 14 3.99 -17.93 -15.10
N GLY A 15 4.17 -18.04 -13.78
CA GLY A 15 4.73 -16.96 -12.97
C GLY A 15 6.20 -16.67 -13.25
N ASP A 16 7.02 -17.70 -13.44
CA ASP A 16 8.46 -17.57 -13.62
C ASP A 16 8.83 -16.98 -14.99
N GLU A 17 8.14 -17.40 -16.07
CA GLU A 17 8.37 -16.89 -17.42
C GLU A 17 7.95 -15.41 -17.56
N ASP A 18 6.83 -15.02 -16.94
CA ASP A 18 6.36 -13.63 -16.96
C ASP A 18 7.28 -12.72 -16.12
N LEU A 19 7.79 -13.18 -14.99
CA LEU A 19 8.75 -12.45 -14.16
C LEU A 19 10.07 -12.25 -14.90
N ALA A 20 10.64 -13.29 -15.49
CA ALA A 20 11.90 -13.21 -16.24
C ALA A 20 11.82 -12.22 -17.42
N ARG A 21 10.65 -12.09 -18.04
CA ARG A 21 10.43 -11.16 -19.15
C ARG A 21 10.42 -9.70 -18.74
N VAL A 22 9.84 -9.38 -17.55
CA VAL A 22 9.67 -8.00 -17.09
C VAL A 22 10.81 -7.54 -16.17
N GLU A 23 11.57 -8.45 -15.60
CA GLU A 23 12.65 -8.14 -14.65
C GLU A 23 13.69 -7.13 -15.19
N PRO A 24 14.19 -7.25 -16.45
CA PRO A 24 15.17 -6.29 -16.98
C PRO A 24 14.62 -4.86 -17.03
N ASP A 25 13.37 -4.69 -17.44
CA ASP A 25 12.73 -3.37 -17.52
C ASP A 25 12.53 -2.77 -16.14
N VAL A 26 12.06 -3.57 -15.17
CA VAL A 26 11.90 -3.13 -13.78
C VAL A 26 13.25 -2.76 -13.18
N ARG A 27 14.30 -3.54 -13.41
CA ARG A 27 15.65 -3.25 -12.93
C ARG A 27 16.17 -1.94 -13.47
N ALA A 28 16.00 -1.68 -14.78
CA ALA A 28 16.40 -0.43 -15.40
C ALA A 28 15.67 0.79 -14.78
N ILE A 29 14.38 0.65 -14.46
CA ILE A 29 13.60 1.71 -13.76
C ILE A 29 14.17 1.94 -12.37
N LEU A 30 14.40 0.88 -11.58
CA LEU A 30 14.94 0.99 -10.24
C LEU A 30 16.33 1.65 -10.21
N ASP A 31 17.19 1.28 -11.13
CA ASP A 31 18.54 1.84 -11.24
C ASP A 31 18.48 3.33 -11.63
N ALA A 32 17.62 3.69 -12.60
CA ALA A 32 17.40 5.09 -12.95
C ALA A 32 16.88 5.93 -11.80
N VAL A 33 15.96 5.39 -10.99
CA VAL A 33 15.43 6.09 -9.80
C VAL A 33 16.51 6.22 -8.71
N ARG A 34 17.37 5.22 -8.52
CA ARG A 34 18.50 5.31 -7.59
C ARG A 34 19.51 6.40 -7.97
N GLU A 35 19.75 6.56 -9.29
CA GLU A 35 20.73 7.54 -9.78
C GLU A 35 20.17 8.97 -9.82
N ARG A 36 18.92 9.13 -10.26
CA ARG A 36 18.34 10.44 -10.59
C ARG A 36 17.17 10.87 -9.68
N GLY A 37 16.76 10.00 -8.75
CA GLY A 37 15.69 10.31 -7.78
C GLY A 37 14.37 10.68 -8.46
N ASP A 38 13.75 11.74 -7.95
CA ASP A 38 12.42 12.22 -8.38
C ASP A 38 12.34 12.54 -9.88
N GLU A 39 13.45 12.98 -10.49
CA GLU A 39 13.46 13.28 -11.93
C GLU A 39 13.18 12.01 -12.76
N ALA A 40 13.76 10.86 -12.39
CA ALA A 40 13.46 9.59 -13.04
C ALA A 40 12.00 9.17 -12.83
N VAL A 41 11.47 9.34 -11.61
CA VAL A 41 10.07 9.03 -11.32
C VAL A 41 9.13 9.88 -12.19
N LEU A 42 9.39 11.18 -12.31
CA LEU A 42 8.60 12.09 -13.15
C LEU A 42 8.67 11.71 -14.64
N GLU A 43 9.85 11.33 -15.13
CA GLU A 43 10.05 10.88 -16.50
C GLU A 43 9.27 9.58 -16.80
N TYR A 44 9.34 8.59 -15.90
CA TYR A 44 8.61 7.34 -16.08
C TYR A 44 7.09 7.55 -15.92
N THR A 45 6.65 8.43 -15.03
CA THR A 45 5.24 8.81 -14.89
C THR A 45 4.72 9.44 -16.19
N GLU A 46 5.49 10.35 -16.79
CA GLU A 46 5.14 10.92 -18.08
C GLU A 46 5.07 9.88 -19.21
N ARG A 47 6.02 8.95 -19.21
CA ARG A 47 6.07 7.87 -20.20
C ARG A 47 4.91 6.90 -20.10
N PHE A 48 4.53 6.49 -18.89
CA PHE A 48 3.51 5.45 -18.68
C PHE A 48 2.11 6.02 -18.52
N ASP A 49 1.95 7.11 -17.76
CA ASP A 49 0.66 7.73 -17.47
C ASP A 49 0.32 8.89 -18.41
N ARG A 50 1.27 9.26 -19.29
CA ARG A 50 1.14 10.42 -20.22
C ARG A 50 0.83 11.73 -19.52
N ARG A 51 1.30 11.88 -18.31
CA ARG A 51 1.13 13.02 -17.44
C ARG A 51 2.40 13.25 -16.63
N ARG A 52 2.89 14.50 -16.60
CA ARG A 52 3.99 14.91 -15.73
C ARG A 52 3.43 15.78 -14.62
N PRO A 53 3.29 15.27 -13.39
CA PRO A 53 2.79 16.07 -12.26
C PRO A 53 3.81 17.15 -11.88
N GLN A 54 3.34 18.25 -11.29
CA GLN A 54 4.22 19.31 -10.77
C GLN A 54 4.91 18.89 -9.45
N SER A 55 4.31 17.97 -8.72
CA SER A 55 4.82 17.38 -7.49
C SER A 55 4.40 15.92 -7.43
N LEU A 56 5.30 15.07 -6.91
CA LEU A 56 4.99 13.68 -6.61
C LEU A 56 4.09 13.56 -5.38
N VAL A 57 4.19 14.49 -4.44
CA VAL A 57 3.39 14.49 -3.20
C VAL A 57 2.18 15.39 -3.38
N LEU A 58 1.00 14.87 -3.12
CA LEU A 58 -0.22 15.66 -3.04
C LEU A 58 -0.27 16.42 -1.70
N SER A 59 -0.54 17.72 -1.74
CA SER A 59 -0.73 18.47 -0.49
C SER A 59 -1.94 17.92 0.28
N ARG A 60 -1.82 17.85 1.61
CA ARG A 60 -2.86 17.28 2.47
C ARG A 60 -4.23 17.91 2.24
N ASP A 61 -4.27 19.23 2.14
CA ASP A 61 -5.53 19.95 1.90
C ASP A 61 -6.13 19.64 0.52
N ALA A 62 -5.29 19.42 -0.49
CA ALA A 62 -5.76 19.11 -1.84
C ALA A 62 -6.41 17.73 -1.89
N TRP A 63 -5.71 16.69 -1.42
CA TRP A 63 -6.27 15.35 -1.49
C TRP A 63 -7.46 15.13 -0.52
N LEU A 64 -7.49 15.82 0.64
CA LEU A 64 -8.65 15.78 1.52
C LEU A 64 -9.87 16.48 0.92
N ARG A 65 -9.67 17.59 0.18
CA ARG A 65 -10.78 18.20 -0.55
C ARG A 65 -11.36 17.26 -1.60
N GLU A 66 -10.49 16.61 -2.36
CA GLU A 66 -10.90 15.64 -3.38
C GLU A 66 -11.60 14.42 -2.75
N ALA A 67 -11.10 13.90 -1.65
CA ALA A 67 -11.71 12.80 -0.89
C ALA A 67 -13.17 13.12 -0.46
N ARG A 68 -13.49 14.37 -0.22
CA ARG A 68 -14.85 14.80 0.19
C ARG A 68 -15.83 14.88 -0.97
N THR A 69 -15.37 14.78 -2.22
CA THR A 69 -16.25 14.79 -3.41
C THR A 69 -16.83 13.40 -3.70
N VAL A 70 -16.40 12.37 -2.97
CA VAL A 70 -16.95 11.01 -3.12
C VAL A 70 -18.44 10.99 -2.75
N ASP A 71 -19.18 10.10 -3.42
CA ASP A 71 -20.60 9.88 -3.09
C ASP A 71 -20.76 9.54 -1.61
N PRO A 72 -21.69 10.18 -0.87
CA PRO A 72 -21.91 9.94 0.55
C PRO A 72 -22.17 8.47 0.90
N ALA A 73 -22.91 7.73 0.06
CA ALA A 73 -23.16 6.30 0.29
C ALA A 73 -21.88 5.46 0.14
N VAL A 74 -20.99 5.83 -0.78
CA VAL A 74 -19.67 5.20 -0.90
C VAL A 74 -18.81 5.52 0.32
N ARG A 75 -18.84 6.76 0.79
CA ARG A 75 -18.12 7.17 2.02
C ARG A 75 -18.57 6.33 3.23
N GLU A 76 -19.85 6.22 3.45
CA GLU A 76 -20.42 5.42 4.55
C GLU A 76 -20.01 3.94 4.45
N ALA A 77 -20.03 3.37 3.24
CA ALA A 77 -19.58 2.00 3.01
C ALA A 77 -18.09 1.80 3.32
N LEU A 78 -17.24 2.77 2.96
CA LEU A 78 -15.81 2.74 3.26
C LEU A 78 -15.55 2.85 4.78
N GLU A 79 -16.28 3.69 5.48
CA GLU A 79 -16.20 3.84 6.94
C GLU A 79 -16.64 2.54 7.65
N ALA A 80 -17.75 1.96 7.24
CA ALA A 80 -18.23 0.69 7.78
C ALA A 80 -17.24 -0.48 7.52
N ALA A 81 -16.65 -0.54 6.33
CA ALA A 81 -15.62 -1.52 6.00
C ALA A 81 -14.35 -1.29 6.82
N GLY A 82 -13.89 -0.03 6.92
CA GLY A 82 -12.72 0.35 7.69
C GLY A 82 -12.84 -0.03 9.16
N GLU A 83 -14.00 0.22 9.76
CA GLU A 83 -14.27 -0.15 11.16
C GLU A 83 -14.19 -1.67 11.40
N ARG A 84 -14.71 -2.48 10.45
CA ARG A 84 -14.62 -3.95 10.55
C ARG A 84 -13.17 -4.44 10.45
N ILE A 85 -12.39 -3.85 9.53
CA ILE A 85 -10.97 -4.17 9.36
C ILE A 85 -10.20 -3.77 10.62
N ARG A 86 -10.43 -2.59 11.15
CA ARG A 86 -9.80 -2.08 12.39
C ARG A 86 -10.03 -3.03 13.56
N ARG A 87 -11.27 -3.38 13.84
CA ARG A 87 -11.62 -4.31 14.93
C ARG A 87 -10.95 -5.67 14.78
N TYR A 88 -10.85 -6.19 13.57
CA TYR A 88 -10.15 -7.44 13.34
C TYR A 88 -8.65 -7.33 13.69
N HIS A 89 -7.97 -6.28 13.22
CA HIS A 89 -6.55 -6.11 13.44
C HIS A 89 -6.19 -5.69 14.88
N GLU A 90 -7.10 -5.08 15.62
CA GLU A 90 -6.93 -4.82 17.06
C GLU A 90 -6.71 -6.10 17.86
N HIS A 91 -7.35 -7.22 17.48
CA HIS A 91 -7.12 -8.53 18.08
C HIS A 91 -5.76 -9.16 17.73
N GLN A 92 -5.08 -8.65 16.73
CA GLN A 92 -3.75 -9.14 16.31
C GLN A 92 -2.59 -8.40 17.00
N ARG A 93 -2.88 -7.41 17.84
CA ARG A 93 -1.83 -6.68 18.56
C ARG A 93 -1.22 -7.57 19.63
N GLU A 94 0.10 -7.75 19.52
CA GLU A 94 0.89 -8.47 20.51
C GLU A 94 1.53 -7.45 21.48
N PRO A 95 1.25 -7.51 22.79
CA PRO A 95 1.82 -6.55 23.74
C PRO A 95 3.31 -6.80 24.05
N GLY A 96 3.87 -7.90 23.55
CA GLY A 96 5.16 -8.41 24.02
C GLY A 96 5.04 -9.04 25.41
N PHE A 97 6.17 -9.43 25.99
CA PHE A 97 6.24 -9.95 27.35
C PHE A 97 7.59 -9.66 27.98
N ARG A 98 7.65 -9.72 29.32
CA ARG A 98 8.86 -9.58 30.10
C ARG A 98 8.75 -10.47 31.32
N TYR A 99 9.82 -11.18 31.67
CA TYR A 99 9.93 -11.98 32.90
C TYR A 99 11.37 -11.99 33.39
N GLU A 100 11.57 -12.35 34.66
CA GLU A 100 12.86 -12.50 35.28
C GLU A 100 13.05 -13.95 35.73
N GLU A 101 14.21 -14.52 35.43
CA GLU A 101 14.61 -15.86 35.83
C GLU A 101 16.10 -15.85 36.21
N ASP A 102 16.43 -16.32 37.43
CA ASP A 102 17.79 -16.39 37.97
C ASP A 102 18.57 -15.05 37.92
N GLY A 103 17.90 -13.93 38.11
CA GLY A 103 18.48 -12.58 38.04
C GLY A 103 18.73 -12.08 36.61
N ILE A 104 18.22 -12.78 35.61
CA ILE A 104 18.27 -12.41 34.19
C ILE A 104 16.88 -11.96 33.75
N GLU A 105 16.82 -10.77 33.18
CA GLU A 105 15.58 -10.26 32.56
C GLU A 105 15.49 -10.70 31.10
N LEU A 106 14.41 -11.36 30.73
CA LEU A 106 14.12 -11.85 29.39
C LEU A 106 12.77 -11.31 28.91
N GLY A 107 12.62 -11.10 27.61
CA GLY A 107 11.36 -10.63 27.07
C GLY A 107 11.35 -10.43 25.57
N GLN A 108 10.18 -10.05 25.08
CA GLN A 108 9.95 -9.63 23.70
C GLN A 108 9.38 -8.20 23.72
N ARG A 109 10.04 -7.29 23.02
CA ARG A 109 9.57 -5.93 22.79
C ARG A 109 8.96 -5.85 21.39
N VAL A 110 7.71 -5.44 21.31
CA VAL A 110 6.99 -5.25 20.04
C VAL A 110 6.73 -3.76 19.86
N GLU A 111 7.27 -3.19 18.80
CA GLU A 111 7.15 -1.77 18.50
C GLU A 111 6.76 -1.55 17.03
N PRO A 112 5.97 -0.49 16.73
CA PRO A 112 5.72 -0.12 15.36
C PRO A 112 6.99 0.37 14.65
N VAL A 113 7.05 0.17 13.34
CA VAL A 113 8.03 0.87 12.50
C VAL A 113 7.68 2.36 12.42
N ALA A 114 8.69 3.22 12.22
CA ALA A 114 8.49 4.66 12.17
C ALA A 114 7.62 5.11 10.97
N ALA A 115 7.73 4.39 9.85
CA ALA A 115 6.97 4.71 8.65
C ALA A 115 6.67 3.44 7.84
N ALA A 116 5.55 3.45 7.13
CA ALA A 116 5.16 2.40 6.19
C ALA A 116 4.67 3.02 4.88
N ALA A 117 5.05 2.42 3.76
CA ALA A 117 4.49 2.74 2.45
C ALA A 117 3.50 1.64 2.05
N VAL A 118 2.33 2.04 1.59
CA VAL A 118 1.30 1.15 1.07
C VAL A 118 1.05 1.48 -0.40
N TYR A 119 0.93 0.46 -1.23
CA TYR A 119 0.66 0.63 -2.64
C TYR A 119 -0.75 0.19 -2.99
N ALA A 120 -1.49 1.06 -3.66
CA ALA A 120 -2.77 0.73 -4.26
C ALA A 120 -2.70 0.92 -5.78
N PRO A 121 -3.00 -0.12 -6.57
CA PRO A 121 -2.93 -0.01 -8.02
C PRO A 121 -3.96 1.00 -8.55
N GLY A 122 -3.52 1.79 -9.52
CA GLY A 122 -4.38 2.68 -10.30
C GLY A 122 -4.74 2.09 -11.67
N GLY A 123 -5.38 2.88 -12.51
CA GLY A 123 -5.73 2.51 -13.88
C GLY A 123 -7.20 2.09 -14.04
N LYS A 124 -7.46 0.98 -14.76
CA LYS A 124 -8.84 0.58 -15.13
C LYS A 124 -9.71 0.15 -13.94
N ALA A 125 -9.11 -0.40 -12.90
CA ALA A 125 -9.81 -0.84 -11.70
C ALA A 125 -9.41 0.03 -10.51
N ARG A 126 -10.38 0.43 -9.72
CA ARG A 126 -10.23 1.22 -8.50
C ARG A 126 -10.32 0.28 -7.32
N TYR A 127 -9.33 0.33 -6.43
CA TYR A 127 -9.25 -0.59 -5.30
C TYR A 127 -9.18 0.15 -3.96
N PRO A 128 -10.24 0.87 -3.55
CA PRO A 128 -10.28 1.51 -2.25
C PRO A 128 -10.17 0.50 -1.10
N SER A 129 -10.65 -0.73 -1.31
CA SER A 129 -10.48 -1.82 -0.35
C SER A 129 -9.01 -2.17 -0.10
N THR A 130 -8.14 -2.11 -1.12
CA THR A 130 -6.70 -2.33 -0.93
C THR A 130 -6.11 -1.29 0.00
N VAL A 131 -6.50 -0.01 -0.14
CA VAL A 131 -6.05 1.05 0.76
C VAL A 131 -6.47 0.75 2.20
N LEU A 132 -7.74 0.41 2.43
CA LEU A 132 -8.23 0.06 3.77
C LEU A 132 -7.47 -1.14 4.36
N MET A 133 -7.31 -2.21 3.56
CA MET A 133 -6.69 -3.47 4.01
C MET A 133 -5.18 -3.37 4.25
N THR A 134 -4.51 -2.39 3.67
CA THR A 134 -3.05 -2.20 3.85
C THR A 134 -2.71 -1.09 4.84
N ALA A 135 -3.46 0.01 4.85
CA ALA A 135 -3.17 1.14 5.73
C ALA A 135 -3.74 0.97 7.15
N ILE A 136 -4.95 0.40 7.31
CA ILE A 136 -5.56 0.21 8.64
C ILE A 136 -4.70 -0.68 9.55
N PRO A 137 -4.14 -1.83 9.11
CA PRO A 137 -3.22 -2.60 9.94
C PRO A 137 -2.02 -1.79 10.44
N ALA A 138 -1.45 -0.94 9.58
CA ALA A 138 -0.35 -0.06 9.96
C ALA A 138 -0.79 0.96 11.02
N THR A 139 -1.98 1.56 10.86
CA THR A 139 -2.55 2.49 11.85
C THR A 139 -2.80 1.77 13.19
N VAL A 140 -3.37 0.57 13.18
CA VAL A 140 -3.62 -0.23 14.39
C VAL A 140 -2.31 -0.63 15.07
N ALA A 141 -1.26 -0.93 14.30
CA ALA A 141 0.07 -1.21 14.83
C ALA A 141 0.74 0.02 15.50
N GLY A 142 0.23 1.23 15.25
CA GLY A 142 0.79 2.47 15.80
C GLY A 142 1.85 3.12 14.91
N VAL A 143 1.86 2.81 13.61
CA VAL A 143 2.75 3.48 12.65
C VAL A 143 2.32 4.93 12.48
N GLU A 144 3.23 5.86 12.73
CA GLU A 144 2.91 7.31 12.71
C GLU A 144 2.84 7.90 11.31
N ARG A 145 3.72 7.43 10.41
CA ARG A 145 3.80 7.90 9.03
C ARG A 145 3.38 6.82 8.06
N ILE A 146 2.22 7.00 7.41
CA ILE A 146 1.68 6.06 6.43
C ILE A 146 1.56 6.76 5.09
N VAL A 147 2.37 6.34 4.11
CA VAL A 147 2.43 6.92 2.77
C VAL A 147 1.69 6.02 1.80
N LEU A 148 0.64 6.55 1.17
CA LEU A 148 -0.06 5.87 0.07
C LEU A 148 0.64 6.22 -1.25
N ILE A 149 1.09 5.20 -1.96
CA ILE A 149 1.63 5.31 -3.33
C ILE A 149 0.55 4.80 -4.29
N THR A 150 0.07 5.67 -5.17
CA THR A 150 -0.99 5.29 -6.11
C THR A 150 -1.01 6.18 -7.35
N PRO A 151 -0.99 5.62 -8.57
CA PRO A 151 -1.09 6.41 -9.78
C PRO A 151 -2.51 6.95 -9.97
N ASN A 152 -2.63 8.25 -10.27
CA ASN A 152 -3.90 8.91 -10.59
C ASN A 152 -5.04 8.59 -9.59
N PRO A 153 -4.89 8.94 -8.30
CA PRO A 153 -5.89 8.63 -7.29
C PRO A 153 -7.25 9.26 -7.61
N THR A 154 -8.31 8.49 -7.36
CA THR A 154 -9.69 8.95 -7.52
C THR A 154 -10.28 9.37 -6.18
N PRO A 155 -11.41 10.11 -6.15
CA PRO A 155 -12.06 10.47 -4.89
C PRO A 155 -12.31 9.29 -3.96
N GLU A 156 -12.66 8.11 -4.49
CA GLU A 156 -12.89 6.90 -3.69
C GLU A 156 -11.60 6.37 -3.05
N ILE A 157 -10.47 6.40 -3.77
CA ILE A 157 -9.15 6.03 -3.25
C ILE A 157 -8.73 6.99 -2.14
N LEU A 158 -8.91 8.30 -2.37
CA LEU A 158 -8.57 9.33 -1.40
C LEU A 158 -9.49 9.29 -0.17
N ALA A 159 -10.78 9.00 -0.36
CA ALA A 159 -11.70 8.79 0.76
C ALA A 159 -11.31 7.56 1.60
N ALA A 160 -10.90 6.45 0.96
CA ALA A 160 -10.37 5.29 1.66
C ALA A 160 -9.07 5.62 2.41
N ALA A 161 -8.19 6.44 1.83
CA ALA A 161 -6.96 6.91 2.48
C ALA A 161 -7.26 7.72 3.75
N ASP A 162 -8.25 8.62 3.70
CA ASP A 162 -8.70 9.39 4.84
C ASP A 162 -9.28 8.50 5.95
N VAL A 163 -10.18 7.57 5.60
CA VAL A 163 -10.75 6.59 6.55
C VAL A 163 -9.68 5.69 7.18
N ALA A 164 -8.67 5.31 6.41
CA ALA A 164 -7.59 4.44 6.89
C ALA A 164 -6.52 5.16 7.72
N GLY A 165 -6.53 6.51 7.79
CA GLY A 165 -5.53 7.27 8.53
C GLY A 165 -4.21 7.46 7.79
N VAL A 166 -4.22 7.44 6.45
CA VAL A 166 -3.05 7.77 5.62
C VAL A 166 -2.59 9.20 5.91
N THR A 167 -1.29 9.41 6.05
CA THR A 167 -0.71 10.72 6.35
C THR A 167 -0.26 11.47 5.10
N GLU A 168 0.21 10.75 4.08
CA GLU A 168 0.74 11.30 2.84
C GLU A 168 0.25 10.50 1.63
N VAL A 169 0.06 11.17 0.49
CA VAL A 169 -0.29 10.56 -0.80
C VAL A 169 0.71 10.99 -1.86
N VAL A 170 1.25 10.00 -2.57
CA VAL A 170 2.28 10.16 -3.61
C VAL A 170 1.80 9.54 -4.91
#